data_dd7ae0795ccff427b5820ceda78fd4cd
#
_entry.id   dd7ae0795ccff427b5820ceda78fd4cd
#
_cell.length_a   1.000
_cell.length_b   1.000
_cell.length_c   1.000
_cell.angle_alpha   90.00
_cell.angle_beta   90.00
_cell.angle_gamma   90.00
#
_symmetry.space_group_name_H-M   'P 1'
#
loop_
_entity.id
_entity.type
_entity.pdbx_description
1 polymer ?
#
loop_
_entity_poly.entity_id
_entity_poly.type
_entity_poly.pdbx_seq_one_letter_code
_entity_poly.pdbx_strand_id
1 'polypeptide(L)'
;MRAVPFKLESGKFADDFHLFELEWDEENLRYHAMHHPFTSPKPEDIALIDTDPGNVRANAYDLAMNGVELGGGSIRIHDRALQSRMFDLLGFTKEEAQAQFGFLMTAFEYGAPPHGGLAFGLDRLVATIGGTDSIRDYIAFPKNNSGRDTMIDAPSPLSSEQLKELGVKVS
;
A
#
# COMPACT_ATOMS: atom_id res chain seq x y z
N MET A 1 -22.44 -8.98 -14.42
CA MET A 1 -20.98 -8.83 -14.56
C MET A 1 -20.31 -9.93 -13.76
N ARG A 2 -19.39 -10.68 -14.31
CA ARG A 2 -18.63 -11.70 -13.57
C ARG A 2 -17.27 -11.08 -13.24
N ALA A 3 -16.89 -11.08 -11.98
CA ALA A 3 -15.50 -10.87 -11.62
C ALA A 3 -14.69 -11.97 -12.31
N VAL A 4 -13.76 -11.60 -13.17
CA VAL A 4 -12.85 -12.54 -13.79
C VAL A 4 -11.60 -12.53 -12.91
N PRO A 5 -11.26 -13.64 -12.24
CA PRO A 5 -10.01 -13.69 -11.49
C PRO A 5 -8.86 -13.39 -12.47
N PHE A 6 -8.04 -12.43 -12.11
CA PHE A 6 -6.86 -12.09 -12.88
C PHE A 6 -5.92 -13.29 -12.87
N LYS A 7 -5.64 -13.86 -14.03
CA LYS A 7 -4.70 -14.97 -14.16
C LYS A 7 -3.36 -14.41 -14.57
N LEU A 8 -2.38 -14.47 -13.68
CA LEU A 8 -1.00 -14.14 -14.02
C LEU A 8 -0.50 -15.08 -15.14
N GLU A 9 0.45 -14.63 -15.94
CA GLU A 9 1.07 -15.43 -17.04
C GLU A 9 1.60 -16.80 -16.57
N SER A 10 1.95 -16.92 -15.29
CA SER A 10 2.35 -18.18 -14.62
C SER A 10 1.20 -19.14 -14.33
N GLY A 11 -0.05 -18.77 -14.59
CA GLY A 11 -1.24 -19.56 -14.26
C GLY A 11 -1.68 -19.49 -12.80
N LYS A 12 -1.04 -18.70 -11.97
CA LYS A 12 -1.41 -18.44 -10.57
C LYS A 12 -2.55 -17.42 -10.47
N PHE A 13 -3.35 -17.53 -9.39
CA PHE A 13 -4.37 -16.52 -9.08
C PHE A 13 -3.73 -15.29 -8.42
N ALA A 14 -4.42 -14.15 -8.46
CA ALA A 14 -3.96 -12.88 -7.91
C ALA A 14 -3.91 -12.80 -6.36
N ASP A 15 -4.06 -13.90 -5.67
CA ASP A 15 -3.93 -14.03 -4.21
C ASP A 15 -2.58 -14.63 -3.77
N ASP A 16 -1.68 -14.89 -4.72
CA ASP A 16 -0.35 -15.50 -4.46
C ASP A 16 0.75 -14.41 -4.49
N PHE A 17 0.49 -13.30 -3.81
CA PHE A 17 1.41 -12.15 -3.73
C PHE A 17 2.58 -12.44 -2.78
N HIS A 18 3.78 -12.03 -3.20
CA HIS A 18 4.92 -12.03 -2.30
C HIS A 18 4.82 -10.90 -1.27
N LEU A 19 5.28 -11.15 -0.04
CA LEU A 19 5.26 -10.17 1.04
C LEU A 19 6.38 -9.14 0.89
N PHE A 20 7.53 -9.60 0.40
CA PHE A 20 8.73 -8.79 0.15
C PHE A 20 9.06 -8.79 -1.34
N GLU A 21 9.82 -7.80 -1.80
CA GLU A 21 10.49 -7.89 -3.09
C GLU A 21 11.42 -9.12 -3.09
N LEU A 22 11.43 -9.83 -4.21
CA LEU A 22 12.20 -11.08 -4.34
C LEU A 22 13.71 -10.83 -4.28
N GLU A 23 14.15 -9.61 -4.56
CA GLU A 23 15.55 -9.23 -4.56
C GLU A 23 15.91 -8.56 -3.22
N TRP A 24 17.01 -9.03 -2.66
CA TRP A 24 17.66 -8.40 -1.53
C TRP A 24 18.33 -7.11 -1.99
N ASP A 25 18.04 -5.99 -1.35
CA ASP A 25 18.72 -4.72 -1.59
C ASP A 25 20.13 -4.77 -0.96
N GLU A 26 21.13 -5.02 -1.79
CA GLU A 26 22.54 -5.12 -1.33
C GLU A 26 23.10 -3.80 -0.82
N GLU A 27 22.61 -2.65 -1.33
CA GLU A 27 23.09 -1.32 -0.91
C GLU A 27 22.60 -0.98 0.50
N ASN A 28 21.33 -1.31 0.80
CA ASN A 28 20.70 -0.96 2.07
C ASN A 28 20.61 -2.14 3.05
N LEU A 29 21.05 -3.34 2.64
CA LEU A 29 21.04 -4.57 3.42
C LEU A 29 19.65 -4.88 4.01
N ARG A 30 18.62 -4.85 3.17
CA ARG A 30 17.23 -5.08 3.59
C ARG A 30 16.35 -5.60 2.45
N TYR A 31 15.18 -6.13 2.81
CA TYR A 31 14.07 -6.34 1.89
C TYR A 31 13.18 -5.10 1.83
N HIS A 32 12.44 -4.96 0.73
CA HIS A 32 11.38 -3.97 0.61
C HIS A 32 10.01 -4.65 0.72
N ALA A 33 9.07 -4.02 1.42
CA ALA A 33 7.70 -4.50 1.46
C ALA A 33 6.98 -4.18 0.15
N MET A 34 6.46 -5.20 -0.53
CA MET A 34 5.69 -5.00 -1.77
C MET A 34 4.35 -4.31 -1.53
N HIS A 35 3.77 -4.46 -0.35
CA HIS A 35 2.46 -3.90 -0.03
C HIS A 35 2.56 -2.88 1.10
N HIS A 36 2.56 -3.36 2.33
CA HIS A 36 2.56 -2.51 3.52
C HIS A 36 3.25 -3.21 4.68
N PRO A 37 4.04 -2.53 5.51
CA PRO A 37 4.77 -3.15 6.63
C PRO A 37 3.90 -3.91 7.64
N PHE A 38 2.61 -3.64 7.68
CA PHE A 38 1.63 -4.31 8.54
C PHE A 38 0.85 -5.43 7.83
N THR A 39 1.18 -5.77 6.58
CA THR A 39 0.56 -6.90 5.89
C THR A 39 1.00 -8.21 6.52
N SER A 40 0.04 -9.04 6.90
CA SER A 40 0.33 -10.36 7.47
C SER A 40 0.88 -11.32 6.40
N PRO A 41 1.90 -12.12 6.71
CA PRO A 41 2.23 -13.28 5.91
C PRO A 41 1.08 -14.31 5.95
N LYS A 42 1.02 -15.18 4.95
CA LYS A 42 0.14 -16.36 5.04
C LYS A 42 0.58 -17.21 6.22
N PRO A 43 -0.36 -17.78 7.01
CA PRO A 43 -0.03 -18.53 8.22
C PRO A 43 0.96 -19.68 8.01
N GLU A 44 0.86 -20.36 6.88
CA GLU A 44 1.73 -21.47 6.50
C GLU A 44 3.17 -21.05 6.17
N ASP A 45 3.39 -19.76 5.84
CA ASP A 45 4.68 -19.24 5.41
C ASP A 45 5.43 -18.49 6.55
N ILE A 46 4.83 -18.34 7.74
CA ILE A 46 5.43 -17.62 8.86
C ILE A 46 6.82 -18.15 9.23
N ALA A 47 7.03 -19.46 9.12
CA ALA A 47 8.31 -20.08 9.40
C ALA A 47 9.41 -19.71 8.39
N LEU A 48 9.04 -19.33 7.18
CA LEU A 48 9.98 -18.92 6.13
C LEU A 48 10.58 -17.52 6.37
N ILE A 49 9.97 -16.71 7.21
CA ILE A 49 10.42 -15.34 7.50
C ILE A 49 11.90 -15.31 7.91
N ASP A 50 12.36 -16.29 8.66
CA ASP A 50 13.74 -16.34 9.17
C ASP A 50 14.71 -17.10 8.25
N THR A 51 14.20 -17.88 7.28
CA THR A 51 15.03 -18.78 6.47
C THR A 51 15.01 -18.45 5.00
N ASP A 52 13.89 -17.95 4.47
CA ASP A 52 13.69 -17.66 3.07
C ASP A 52 12.62 -16.55 2.88
N PRO A 53 12.90 -15.32 3.37
CA PRO A 53 11.90 -14.25 3.39
C PRO A 53 11.40 -13.85 1.99
N GLY A 54 12.22 -13.99 0.95
CA GLY A 54 11.84 -13.69 -0.44
C GLY A 54 10.68 -14.57 -0.95
N ASN A 55 10.48 -15.76 -0.40
CA ASN A 55 9.41 -16.68 -0.78
C ASN A 55 8.18 -16.63 0.15
N VAL A 56 8.15 -15.74 1.12
CA VAL A 56 6.99 -15.54 2.00
C VAL A 56 5.85 -14.87 1.23
N ARG A 57 4.69 -15.50 1.20
CA ARG A 57 3.50 -14.94 0.56
C ARG A 57 2.74 -14.02 1.50
N ALA A 58 2.22 -12.92 0.93
CA ALA A 58 1.35 -11.99 1.64
C ALA A 58 -0.08 -12.54 1.77
N ASN A 59 -0.72 -12.29 2.90
CA ASN A 59 -2.16 -12.47 3.07
C ASN A 59 -2.89 -11.21 2.56
N ALA A 60 -2.65 -10.92 1.27
CA ALA A 60 -3.19 -9.79 0.54
C ALA A 60 -4.11 -10.28 -0.57
N TYR A 61 -4.97 -9.41 -1.04
CA TYR A 61 -5.96 -9.71 -2.08
C TYR A 61 -6.33 -8.46 -2.86
N ASP A 62 -6.54 -8.63 -4.16
CA ASP A 62 -7.03 -7.58 -5.06
C ASP A 62 -8.34 -7.99 -5.70
N LEU A 63 -9.21 -7.02 -5.88
CA LEU A 63 -10.43 -7.15 -6.66
C LEU A 63 -10.21 -6.61 -8.05
N ALA A 64 -10.26 -7.50 -9.05
CA ALA A 64 -10.20 -7.12 -10.45
C ALA A 64 -11.53 -7.36 -11.15
N MET A 65 -11.93 -6.45 -12.03
CA MET A 65 -13.09 -6.56 -12.90
C MET A 65 -12.74 -6.10 -14.31
N ASN A 66 -13.05 -6.91 -15.31
CA ASN A 66 -12.74 -6.63 -16.72
C ASN A 66 -11.24 -6.35 -16.99
N GLY A 67 -10.34 -7.00 -16.26
CA GLY A 67 -8.90 -6.79 -16.37
C GLY A 67 -8.36 -5.53 -15.69
N VAL A 68 -9.19 -4.82 -14.94
CA VAL A 68 -8.83 -3.62 -14.20
C VAL A 68 -8.95 -3.89 -12.70
N GLU A 69 -7.88 -3.56 -11.96
CA GLU A 69 -7.92 -3.59 -10.49
C GLU A 69 -8.83 -2.47 -9.97
N LEU A 70 -9.83 -2.82 -9.21
CA LEU A 70 -10.79 -1.89 -8.62
C LEU A 70 -10.50 -1.56 -7.17
N GLY A 71 -9.77 -2.42 -6.49
CA GLY A 71 -9.40 -2.23 -5.10
C GLY A 71 -8.60 -3.40 -4.57
N GLY A 72 -7.96 -3.18 -3.45
CA GLY A 72 -7.15 -4.19 -2.81
C GLY A 72 -7.09 -4.02 -1.31
N GLY A 73 -6.57 -5.03 -0.64
CA GLY A 73 -6.44 -5.04 0.80
C GLY A 73 -5.59 -6.19 1.31
N SER A 74 -5.52 -6.28 2.62
CA SER A 74 -4.81 -7.38 3.26
C SER A 74 -5.33 -7.64 4.66
N ILE A 75 -5.05 -8.84 5.14
CA ILE A 75 -5.10 -9.14 6.57
C ILE A 75 -3.86 -8.51 7.20
N ARG A 76 -4.03 -7.88 8.35
CA ARG A 76 -2.97 -7.16 9.05
C ARG A 76 -2.34 -7.99 10.15
N ILE A 77 -1.07 -7.74 10.42
CA ILE A 77 -0.39 -8.28 11.59
C ILE A 77 -1.03 -7.64 12.82
N HIS A 78 -1.39 -8.47 13.79
CA HIS A 78 -1.87 -8.07 15.11
C HIS A 78 -1.03 -8.67 16.23
N ASP A 79 -0.11 -9.58 15.91
CA ASP A 79 0.89 -10.10 16.82
C ASP A 79 2.11 -9.19 16.86
N ARG A 80 2.47 -8.74 18.05
CA ARG A 80 3.55 -7.78 18.26
C ARG A 80 4.94 -8.35 17.94
N ALA A 81 5.16 -9.63 18.25
CA ALA A 81 6.45 -10.26 18.00
C ALA A 81 6.68 -10.43 16.50
N LEU A 82 5.64 -10.85 15.78
CA LEU A 82 5.66 -10.93 14.32
C LEU A 82 5.90 -9.55 13.69
N GLN A 83 5.24 -8.50 14.19
CA GLN A 83 5.44 -7.15 13.66
C GLN A 83 6.87 -6.63 13.88
N SER A 84 7.48 -6.93 15.03
CA SER A 84 8.88 -6.56 15.28
C SER A 84 9.82 -7.26 14.30
N ARG A 85 9.63 -8.55 14.04
CA ARG A 85 10.41 -9.29 13.04
C ARG A 85 10.27 -8.71 11.64
N MET A 86 9.06 -8.27 11.28
CA MET A 86 8.83 -7.60 9.99
C MET A 86 9.60 -6.29 9.88
N PHE A 87 9.61 -5.47 10.92
CA PHE A 87 10.40 -4.23 10.93
C PHE A 87 11.89 -4.49 10.81
N ASP A 88 12.41 -5.48 11.52
CA ASP A 88 13.84 -5.87 11.45
C ASP A 88 14.23 -6.27 10.01
N LEU A 89 13.40 -7.06 9.33
CA LEU A 89 13.64 -7.48 7.93
C LEU A 89 13.56 -6.32 6.92
N LEU A 90 12.70 -5.34 7.20
CA LEU A 90 12.57 -4.14 6.38
C LEU A 90 13.63 -3.08 6.71
N GLY A 91 14.55 -3.38 7.64
CA GLY A 91 15.67 -2.52 8.00
C GLY A 91 15.29 -1.31 8.86
N PHE A 92 14.13 -1.33 9.51
CA PHE A 92 13.79 -0.29 10.48
C PHE A 92 14.61 -0.45 11.76
N THR A 93 15.22 0.62 12.22
CA THR A 93 15.71 0.69 13.60
C THR A 93 14.51 0.79 14.55
N LYS A 94 14.72 0.45 15.82
CA LYS A 94 13.66 0.58 16.84
C LYS A 94 13.19 2.01 16.99
N GLU A 95 14.10 2.96 16.88
CA GLU A 95 13.84 4.40 16.95
C GLU A 95 12.98 4.86 15.76
N GLU A 96 13.28 4.43 14.56
CA GLU A 96 12.51 4.74 13.35
C GLU A 96 11.11 4.12 13.41
N ALA A 97 11.00 2.84 13.77
CA ALA A 97 9.72 2.18 13.94
C ALA A 97 8.87 2.87 15.01
N GLN A 98 9.47 3.29 16.13
CA GLN A 98 8.78 4.03 17.20
C GLN A 98 8.37 5.43 16.74
N ALA A 99 9.23 6.15 15.99
CA ALA A 99 8.90 7.49 15.51
C ALA A 99 7.76 7.49 14.49
N GLN A 100 7.71 6.48 13.59
CA GLN A 100 6.71 6.39 12.53
C GLN A 100 5.42 5.72 12.97
N PHE A 101 5.52 4.64 13.77
CA PHE A 101 4.40 3.74 14.08
C PHE A 101 4.15 3.56 15.58
N GLY A 102 4.90 4.26 16.43
CA GLY A 102 4.85 4.06 17.88
C GLY A 102 3.46 4.22 18.48
N PHE A 103 2.66 5.17 17.99
CA PHE A 103 1.27 5.36 18.43
C PHE A 103 0.42 4.11 18.18
N LEU A 104 0.58 3.46 17.02
CA LEU A 104 -0.16 2.27 16.65
C LEU A 104 0.36 1.04 17.42
N MET A 105 1.68 0.90 17.53
CA MET A 105 2.31 -0.18 18.29
C MET A 105 1.94 -0.12 19.77
N THR A 106 1.86 1.08 20.34
CA THR A 106 1.39 1.28 21.73
C THR A 106 -0.10 0.92 21.86
N ALA A 107 -0.94 1.28 20.88
CA ALA A 107 -2.34 0.86 20.90
C ALA A 107 -2.49 -0.66 20.86
N PHE A 108 -1.64 -1.37 20.13
CA PHE A 108 -1.65 -2.84 20.07
C PHE A 108 -1.26 -3.50 21.41
N GLU A 109 -0.59 -2.79 22.31
CA GLU A 109 -0.29 -3.30 23.65
C GLU A 109 -1.55 -3.52 24.51
N TYR A 110 -2.62 -2.79 24.19
CA TYR A 110 -3.93 -2.95 24.87
C TYR A 110 -4.80 -4.05 24.23
N GLY A 111 -4.28 -4.73 23.22
CA GLY A 111 -4.93 -5.83 22.52
C GLY A 111 -5.45 -5.43 21.14
N ALA A 112 -4.78 -5.94 20.10
CA ALA A 112 -5.26 -5.79 18.73
C ALA A 112 -6.04 -7.03 18.33
N PRO A 113 -7.31 -6.93 17.89
CA PRO A 113 -8.02 -8.06 17.32
C PRO A 113 -7.44 -8.42 15.94
N PRO A 114 -7.63 -9.65 15.45
CA PRO A 114 -7.46 -9.95 14.04
C PRO A 114 -8.27 -8.96 13.21
N HIS A 115 -7.63 -8.32 12.25
CA HIS A 115 -8.25 -7.29 11.42
C HIS A 115 -7.69 -7.28 10.01
N GLY A 116 -8.44 -6.72 9.11
CA GLY A 116 -8.08 -6.53 7.72
C GLY A 116 -9.03 -5.54 7.08
N GLY A 117 -8.82 -5.26 5.80
CA GLY A 117 -9.66 -4.29 5.11
C GLY A 117 -9.50 -4.37 3.60
N LEU A 118 -10.43 -3.72 2.91
CA LEU A 118 -10.44 -3.58 1.47
C LEU A 118 -10.75 -2.12 1.13
N ALA A 119 -9.95 -1.51 0.27
CA ALA A 119 -10.18 -0.17 -0.24
C ALA A 119 -10.51 -0.23 -1.74
N PHE A 120 -11.49 0.55 -2.16
CA PHE A 120 -11.88 0.65 -3.56
C PHE A 120 -11.46 1.99 -4.16
N GLY A 121 -10.97 1.98 -5.39
CA GLY A 121 -10.87 3.17 -6.22
C GLY A 121 -12.24 3.57 -6.74
N LEU A 122 -12.94 4.49 -6.06
CA LEU A 122 -14.33 4.86 -6.38
C LEU A 122 -14.46 5.32 -7.83
N ASP A 123 -13.60 6.20 -8.30
CA ASP A 123 -13.65 6.73 -9.67
C ASP A 123 -13.45 5.61 -10.70
N ARG A 124 -12.53 4.68 -10.40
CA ARG A 124 -12.27 3.52 -11.26
C ARG A 124 -13.45 2.56 -11.29
N LEU A 125 -14.07 2.31 -10.15
CA LEU A 125 -15.29 1.49 -10.04
C LEU A 125 -16.43 2.09 -10.88
N VAL A 126 -16.67 3.40 -10.74
CA VAL A 126 -17.72 4.11 -11.48
C VAL A 126 -17.44 4.09 -12.99
N ALA A 127 -16.20 4.36 -13.41
CA ALA A 127 -15.80 4.30 -14.82
C ALA A 127 -16.00 2.90 -15.41
N THR A 128 -15.61 1.86 -14.68
CA THR A 128 -15.77 0.46 -15.11
C THR A 128 -17.24 0.07 -15.24
N ILE A 129 -18.12 0.50 -14.33
CA ILE A 129 -19.57 0.31 -14.43
C ILE A 129 -20.13 1.10 -15.61
N GLY A 130 -19.63 2.30 -15.86
CA GLY A 130 -20.01 3.15 -17.00
C GLY A 130 -19.50 2.63 -18.35
N GLY A 131 -18.60 1.64 -18.36
CA GLY A 131 -18.11 1.01 -19.58
C GLY A 131 -17.05 1.82 -20.32
N THR A 132 -16.28 2.67 -19.62
CA THR A 132 -15.18 3.44 -20.20
C THR A 132 -13.85 3.07 -19.56
N ASP A 133 -12.76 3.25 -20.32
CA ASP A 133 -11.39 2.98 -19.84
C ASP A 133 -10.77 4.19 -19.14
N SER A 134 -11.42 5.37 -19.22
CA SER A 134 -10.92 6.60 -18.65
C SER A 134 -11.75 7.05 -17.46
N ILE A 135 -11.09 7.25 -16.31
CA ILE A 135 -11.72 7.82 -15.12
C ILE A 135 -12.01 9.33 -15.25
N ARG A 136 -11.44 10.00 -16.25
CA ARG A 136 -11.53 11.47 -16.39
C ARG A 136 -12.96 11.94 -16.59
N ASP A 137 -13.81 11.13 -17.23
CA ASP A 137 -15.22 11.47 -17.47
C ASP A 137 -16.09 11.35 -16.21
N TYR A 138 -15.53 10.75 -15.13
CA TYR A 138 -16.22 10.50 -13.86
C TYR A 138 -15.64 11.29 -12.69
N ILE A 139 -14.52 11.99 -12.90
CA ILE A 139 -13.93 12.91 -11.92
C ILE A 139 -14.46 14.31 -12.18
N ALA A 140 -15.05 14.94 -11.15
CA ALA A 140 -15.67 16.27 -11.28
C ALA A 140 -14.67 17.34 -11.74
N PHE A 141 -13.40 17.26 -11.30
CA PHE A 141 -12.36 18.22 -11.62
C PHE A 141 -11.06 17.51 -12.04
N PRO A 142 -11.02 16.92 -13.25
CA PRO A 142 -9.83 16.20 -13.70
C PRO A 142 -8.69 17.18 -14.00
N LYS A 143 -7.48 16.82 -13.60
CA LYS A 143 -6.27 17.57 -13.95
C LYS A 143 -5.95 17.43 -15.44
N ASN A 144 -5.36 18.47 -16.01
CA ASN A 144 -4.86 18.44 -17.39
C ASN A 144 -3.53 17.66 -17.49
N ASN A 145 -2.97 17.54 -18.69
CA ASN A 145 -1.73 16.80 -18.94
C ASN A 145 -0.50 17.40 -18.23
N SER A 146 -0.56 18.66 -17.78
CA SER A 146 0.48 19.31 -16.98
C SER A 146 0.26 19.14 -15.47
N GLY A 147 -0.68 18.28 -15.06
CA GLY A 147 -1.02 18.07 -13.65
C GLY A 147 -1.78 19.25 -13.01
N ARG A 148 -2.28 20.18 -13.81
CA ARG A 148 -2.97 21.38 -13.34
C ARG A 148 -4.48 21.16 -13.27
N ASP A 149 -5.06 21.52 -12.14
CA ASP A 149 -6.51 21.68 -12.01
C ASP A 149 -6.92 23.02 -12.60
N THR A 150 -7.64 22.99 -13.69
CA THR A 150 -8.03 24.22 -14.42
C THR A 150 -9.25 24.90 -13.81
N MET A 151 -9.97 24.23 -12.90
CA MET A 151 -11.15 24.79 -12.26
C MET A 151 -10.79 25.72 -11.10
N ILE A 152 -9.83 25.30 -10.28
CA ILE A 152 -9.37 26.06 -9.11
C ILE A 152 -7.98 26.68 -9.30
N ASP A 153 -7.42 26.56 -10.50
CA ASP A 153 -6.10 27.09 -10.87
C ASP A 153 -4.96 26.60 -9.96
N ALA A 154 -5.01 25.32 -9.58
CA ALA A 154 -3.97 24.69 -8.74
C ALA A 154 -2.99 23.87 -9.60
N PRO A 155 -1.71 23.76 -9.19
CA PRO A 155 -1.08 24.42 -8.05
C PRO A 155 -0.88 25.93 -8.27
N SER A 156 -0.98 26.70 -7.20
CA SER A 156 -0.75 28.15 -7.21
C SER A 156 0.43 28.49 -6.28
N PRO A 157 1.17 29.57 -6.55
CA PRO A 157 2.23 30.02 -5.67
C PRO A 157 1.70 30.38 -4.27
N LEU A 158 2.47 30.07 -3.23
CA LEU A 158 2.20 30.56 -1.89
C LEU A 158 2.74 31.98 -1.75
N SER A 159 2.04 32.79 -0.93
CA SER A 159 2.55 34.13 -0.62
C SER A 159 3.79 34.06 0.29
N SER A 160 4.60 35.11 0.29
CA SER A 160 5.78 35.20 1.16
C SER A 160 5.40 35.15 2.64
N GLU A 161 4.23 35.65 3.00
CA GLU A 161 3.70 35.59 4.37
C GLU A 161 3.39 34.14 4.77
N GLN A 162 2.72 33.40 3.91
CA GLN A 162 2.40 31.97 4.14
C GLN A 162 3.66 31.11 4.25
N LEU A 163 4.66 31.35 3.37
CA LEU A 163 5.95 30.64 3.45
C LEU A 163 6.67 30.94 4.78
N LYS A 164 6.61 32.19 5.24
CA LYS A 164 7.21 32.58 6.51
C LYS A 164 6.52 31.95 7.71
N GLU A 165 5.18 31.93 7.73
CA GLU A 165 4.40 31.25 8.77
C GLU A 165 4.71 29.75 8.85
N LEU A 166 4.88 29.11 7.69
CA LEU A 166 5.22 27.69 7.60
C LEU A 166 6.69 27.37 7.88
N GLY A 167 7.54 28.40 8.00
CA GLY A 167 8.99 28.22 8.15
C GLY A 167 9.67 27.61 6.92
N VAL A 168 9.04 27.70 5.75
CA VAL A 168 9.53 27.13 4.48
C VAL A 168 10.26 28.19 3.68
N LYS A 169 11.42 27.82 3.09
CA LYS A 169 12.14 28.65 2.12
C LYS A 169 12.14 27.92 0.78
N VAL A 170 11.79 28.64 -0.27
CA VAL A 170 11.99 28.19 -1.65
C VAL A 170 13.41 28.52 -2.05
N SER A 171 14.19 27.49 -2.43
CA SER A 171 15.57 27.61 -2.91
C SER A 171 15.60 27.90 -4.42
#